data_c1e1e6305434b0c974c5cbd60e3cd072
#
_entry.id   c1e1e6305434b0c974c5cbd60e3cd072
#
_cell.length_a   1.000
_cell.length_b   1.000
_cell.length_c   1.000
_cell.angle_alpha   90.00
_cell.angle_beta   90.00
_cell.angle_gamma   90.00
#
_symmetry.space_group_name_H-M   'P 1'
#
loop_
_entity.id
_entity.type
_entity.pdbx_description
1 polymer ?
#
loop_
_entity_poly.entity_id
_entity_poly.type
_entity_poly.pdbx_seq_one_letter_code
_entity_poly.pdbx_strand_id
1 'polypeptide(L)'
;MAFSSMVKDINRKIILESFWDFSRNTKQDITKKTELSFPTVSKLVDELNEQDIIHMLSDKRGETGGRKANEYILNQEYAYSLCLKVEREYIEVFIVDLYKQNISYDKIEEKAISAEKILKVIETKILNNKIKSIVVGIPGFIHDGIIGMADGIEALNGCNLKTEIFQKFNIETEVANNMNILVSGFQKELGDISCIHIGKNGPGSSYIVNGKPVSGAFGFQGEVGFNFYDEHRTFREIALEGYQNIDMIEYIGRLLLQIITVINPYK
;
A
#
# COMPACT_ATOMS: atom_id res chain seq x y z
N MET A 1 33.46 -8.21 -5.08
CA MET A 1 32.88 -7.17 -4.20
C MET A 1 31.36 -7.05 -4.35
N ALA A 2 30.79 -7.02 -5.55
CA ALA A 2 29.31 -6.89 -5.75
C ALA A 2 28.47 -8.00 -5.09
N PHE A 3 28.89 -9.26 -5.13
CA PHE A 3 28.16 -10.39 -4.54
C PHE A 3 28.05 -10.30 -3.00
N SER A 4 29.12 -9.86 -2.33
CA SER A 4 29.12 -9.71 -0.87
C SER A 4 28.23 -8.56 -0.38
N SER A 5 28.13 -7.46 -1.14
CA SER A 5 27.19 -6.36 -0.81
C SER A 5 25.75 -6.81 -1.01
N MET A 6 25.44 -7.50 -2.09
CA MET A 6 24.09 -8.01 -2.38
C MET A 6 23.60 -8.99 -1.30
N VAL A 7 24.46 -9.92 -0.83
CA VAL A 7 24.10 -10.82 0.27
C VAL A 7 23.87 -10.04 1.58
N LYS A 8 24.65 -9.00 1.83
CA LYS A 8 24.47 -8.13 3.00
C LYS A 8 23.11 -7.43 2.95
N ASP A 9 22.74 -6.88 1.80
CA ASP A 9 21.47 -6.17 1.61
C ASP A 9 20.26 -7.10 1.76
N ILE A 10 20.36 -8.33 1.24
CA ILE A 10 19.33 -9.36 1.43
C ILE A 10 19.18 -9.71 2.92
N ASN A 11 20.29 -9.98 3.62
CA ASN A 11 20.26 -10.31 5.04
C ASN A 11 19.72 -9.16 5.89
N ARG A 12 20.05 -7.92 5.54
CA ARG A 12 19.51 -6.71 6.18
C ARG A 12 17.99 -6.62 6.01
N LYS A 13 17.49 -6.88 4.81
CA LYS A 13 16.06 -6.92 4.52
C LYS A 13 15.35 -7.99 5.37
N ILE A 14 15.88 -9.20 5.40
CA ILE A 14 15.32 -10.30 6.20
C ILE A 14 15.26 -9.94 7.70
N ILE A 15 16.31 -9.28 8.23
CA ILE A 15 16.31 -8.81 9.62
C ILE A 15 15.24 -7.74 9.84
N LEU A 16 15.10 -6.76 8.95
CA LEU A 16 14.06 -5.73 9.07
C LEU A 16 12.65 -6.33 9.00
N GLU A 17 12.45 -7.33 8.15
CA GLU A 17 11.18 -8.07 8.06
C GLU A 17 10.82 -8.79 9.37
N SER A 18 11.79 -9.18 10.19
CA SER A 18 11.54 -9.79 11.50
C SER A 18 10.90 -8.83 12.52
N PHE A 19 10.92 -7.52 12.25
CA PHE A 19 10.27 -6.49 13.06
C PHE A 19 8.88 -6.06 12.51
N TRP A 20 8.42 -6.67 11.42
CA TRP A 20 7.21 -6.23 10.72
C TRP A 20 5.90 -6.43 11.50
N ASP A 21 5.93 -7.30 12.53
CA ASP A 21 4.86 -7.49 13.50
C ASP A 21 4.90 -6.47 14.65
N PHE A 22 5.81 -5.48 14.56
CA PHE A 22 6.08 -4.46 15.58
C PHE A 22 6.52 -5.03 16.92
N SER A 23 7.00 -6.27 16.94
CA SER A 23 7.46 -6.94 18.14
C SER A 23 8.84 -6.44 18.57
N ARG A 24 9.08 -6.56 19.88
CA ARG A 24 10.42 -6.43 20.43
C ARG A 24 11.16 -7.73 20.20
N ASN A 25 12.39 -7.64 19.72
CA ASN A 25 13.21 -8.80 19.44
C ASN A 25 14.60 -8.67 20.08
N THR A 26 15.08 -9.72 20.71
CA THR A 26 16.51 -9.86 21.03
C THR A 26 17.28 -10.33 19.78
N LYS A 27 18.61 -10.20 19.77
CA LYS A 27 19.43 -10.78 18.71
C LYS A 27 19.23 -12.29 18.54
N GLN A 28 18.88 -13.01 19.64
CA GLN A 28 18.56 -14.45 19.59
C GLN A 28 17.22 -14.72 18.93
N ASP A 29 16.20 -13.89 19.19
CA ASP A 29 14.89 -14.02 18.55
C ASP A 29 15.00 -13.77 17.05
N ILE A 30 15.74 -12.74 16.65
CA ILE A 30 16.01 -12.45 15.24
C ILE A 30 16.72 -13.62 14.57
N THR A 31 17.74 -14.20 15.23
CA THR A 31 18.45 -15.39 14.75
C THR A 31 17.50 -16.57 14.49
N LYS A 32 16.58 -16.83 15.40
CA LYS A 32 15.57 -17.89 15.25
C LYS A 32 14.57 -17.60 14.14
N LYS A 33 14.09 -16.34 14.04
CA LYS A 33 13.10 -15.92 13.02
C LYS A 33 13.67 -15.92 11.60
N THR A 34 14.95 -15.60 11.46
CA THR A 34 15.59 -15.37 10.15
C THR A 34 16.44 -16.54 9.66
N GLU A 35 16.75 -17.50 10.54
CA GLU A 35 17.69 -18.61 10.29
C GLU A 35 19.13 -18.15 9.94
N LEU A 36 19.44 -16.88 10.11
CA LEU A 36 20.78 -16.34 9.92
C LEU A 36 21.69 -16.70 11.10
N SER A 37 22.99 -16.80 10.87
CA SER A 37 23.95 -17.04 11.96
C SER A 37 23.97 -15.89 12.97
N PHE A 38 24.11 -16.19 14.26
CA PHE A 38 24.17 -15.17 15.32
C PHE A 38 25.23 -14.08 15.07
N PRO A 39 26.47 -14.39 14.60
CA PRO A 39 27.44 -13.34 14.26
C PRO A 39 26.94 -12.39 13.17
N THR A 40 26.24 -12.91 12.14
CA THR A 40 25.64 -12.10 11.07
C THR A 40 24.56 -11.18 11.63
N VAL A 41 23.64 -11.75 12.41
CA VAL A 41 22.56 -10.98 13.05
C VAL A 41 23.15 -9.92 13.99
N SER A 42 24.12 -10.29 14.84
CA SER A 42 24.69 -9.34 15.79
C SER A 42 25.29 -8.13 15.08
N LYS A 43 26.11 -8.37 14.04
CA LYS A 43 26.73 -7.29 13.28
C LYS A 43 25.69 -6.38 12.61
N LEU A 44 24.69 -6.97 11.94
CA LEU A 44 23.70 -6.19 11.20
C LEU A 44 22.73 -5.43 12.12
N VAL A 45 22.37 -6.02 13.27
CA VAL A 45 21.54 -5.34 14.28
C VAL A 45 22.31 -4.15 14.87
N ASP A 46 23.59 -4.28 15.16
CA ASP A 46 24.40 -3.17 15.65
C ASP A 46 24.50 -2.05 14.61
N GLU A 47 24.76 -2.39 13.33
CA GLU A 47 24.75 -1.42 12.21
C GLU A 47 23.39 -0.73 12.04
N LEU A 48 22.27 -1.45 12.16
CA LEU A 48 20.93 -0.88 12.05
C LEU A 48 20.61 0.06 13.22
N ASN A 49 21.06 -0.26 14.41
CA ASN A 49 20.94 0.59 15.59
C ASN A 49 21.80 1.85 15.48
N GLU A 50 23.03 1.76 15.01
CA GLU A 50 23.90 2.91 14.72
C GLU A 50 23.31 3.84 13.65
N GLN A 51 22.55 3.29 12.70
CA GLN A 51 21.86 4.04 11.66
C GLN A 51 20.50 4.59 12.09
N ASP A 52 20.12 4.42 13.36
CA ASP A 52 18.85 4.87 13.91
C ASP A 52 17.61 4.22 13.27
N ILE A 53 17.78 3.08 12.59
CA ILE A 53 16.68 2.34 11.95
C ILE A 53 15.92 1.50 12.97
N ILE A 54 16.63 0.98 13.94
CA ILE A 54 16.07 0.31 15.11
C ILE A 54 16.66 0.95 16.37
N HIS A 55 15.93 0.86 17.46
CA HIS A 55 16.38 1.34 18.77
C HIS A 55 16.57 0.19 19.74
N MET A 56 17.71 0.19 20.42
CA MET A 56 17.94 -0.66 21.57
C MET A 56 17.13 -0.11 22.75
N LEU A 57 16.23 -0.93 23.29
CA LEU A 57 15.53 -0.61 24.54
C LEU A 57 16.47 -0.85 25.70
N SER A 58 16.77 0.21 26.48
CA SER A 58 17.61 0.10 27.67
C SER A 58 16.93 -0.75 28.72
N ASP A 59 17.63 -1.77 29.21
CA ASP A 59 17.13 -2.70 30.23
C ASP A 59 16.92 -2.00 31.58
N LYS A 60 15.70 -2.07 32.10
CA LYS A 60 15.49 -1.95 33.54
C LYS A 60 15.99 -3.26 34.14
N ARG A 61 17.01 -3.19 35.01
CA ARG A 61 17.57 -4.34 35.73
C ARG A 61 16.42 -5.24 36.24
N GLY A 62 16.44 -6.50 35.81
CA GLY A 62 15.47 -7.48 36.32
C GLY A 62 15.68 -7.69 37.83
N GLU A 63 14.60 -7.81 38.57
CA GLU A 63 14.58 -8.06 40.02
C GLU A 63 15.31 -9.35 40.45
N THR A 64 15.77 -10.16 39.51
CA THR A 64 16.37 -11.50 39.75
C THR A 64 17.84 -11.63 39.31
N GLY A 65 18.59 -10.55 39.16
CA GLY A 65 20.08 -10.59 39.15
C GLY A 65 20.79 -11.11 37.90
N GLY A 66 20.10 -11.50 36.83
CA GLY A 66 20.68 -11.88 35.53
C GLY A 66 20.69 -10.73 34.55
N ARG A 67 21.76 -10.59 33.72
CA ARG A 67 21.79 -9.60 32.63
C ARG A 67 20.78 -10.04 31.56
N LYS A 68 19.64 -9.33 31.46
CA LYS A 68 18.70 -9.55 30.35
C LYS A 68 19.37 -9.25 29.02
N ALA A 69 19.01 -10.00 27.98
CA ALA A 69 19.43 -9.68 26.62
C ALA A 69 18.78 -8.35 26.18
N ASN A 70 19.55 -7.52 25.47
CA ASN A 70 19.03 -6.28 24.93
C ASN A 70 17.92 -6.58 23.91
N GLU A 71 16.80 -5.88 24.06
CA GLU A 71 15.70 -5.90 23.11
C GLU A 71 15.84 -4.73 22.14
N TYR A 72 15.42 -4.95 20.91
CA TYR A 72 15.43 -3.96 19.83
C TYR A 72 14.01 -3.80 19.31
N ILE A 73 13.68 -2.59 18.84
CA ILE A 73 12.42 -2.24 18.24
C ILE A 73 12.68 -1.37 17.00
N LEU A 74 11.81 -1.45 16.00
CA LEU A 74 11.89 -0.57 14.83
C LEU A 74 11.70 0.89 15.23
N ASN A 75 12.56 1.78 14.73
CA ASN A 75 12.35 3.22 14.94
C ASN A 75 11.17 3.71 14.11
N GLN A 76 10.07 3.98 14.75
CA GLN A 76 8.83 4.44 14.15
C GLN A 76 9.02 5.71 13.29
N GLU A 77 9.91 6.61 13.72
CA GLU A 77 10.13 7.91 13.09
C GLU A 77 11.30 7.94 12.10
N TYR A 78 11.89 6.79 11.80
CA TYR A 78 13.02 6.71 10.87
C TYR A 78 12.66 7.16 9.45
N ALA A 79 11.46 6.78 9.00
CA ALA A 79 10.99 7.06 7.65
C ALA A 79 9.47 7.17 7.63
N TYR A 80 8.97 8.02 6.74
CA TYR A 80 7.55 8.18 6.48
C TYR A 80 7.21 7.82 5.04
N SER A 81 5.99 7.38 4.84
CA SER A 81 5.38 7.21 3.52
C SER A 81 4.35 8.31 3.30
N LEU A 82 4.41 8.96 2.15
CA LEU A 82 3.42 9.91 1.69
C LEU A 82 2.40 9.16 0.81
N CYS A 83 1.15 9.11 1.25
CA CYS A 83 0.08 8.44 0.55
C CYS A 83 -0.94 9.47 0.04
N LEU A 84 -1.20 9.47 -1.25
CA LEU A 84 -2.22 10.29 -1.88
C LEU A 84 -3.35 9.40 -2.37
N LYS A 85 -4.59 9.72 -2.00
CA LYS A 85 -5.79 9.17 -2.63
C LYS A 85 -6.40 10.26 -3.49
N VAL A 86 -6.32 10.06 -4.79
CA VAL A 86 -6.84 11.01 -5.77
C VAL A 86 -8.28 10.65 -6.09
N GLU A 87 -9.16 11.63 -6.04
CA GLU A 87 -10.57 11.53 -6.41
C GLU A 87 -10.89 12.67 -7.40
N ARG A 88 -12.08 12.67 -8.00
CA ARG A 88 -12.45 13.65 -9.05
C ARG A 88 -12.31 15.12 -8.65
N GLU A 89 -12.60 15.44 -7.39
CA GLU A 89 -12.72 16.82 -6.89
C GLU A 89 -11.83 17.10 -5.69
N TYR A 90 -11.03 16.14 -5.24
CA TYR A 90 -10.12 16.30 -4.11
C TYR A 90 -8.98 15.30 -4.10
N ILE A 91 -7.96 15.62 -3.34
CA ILE A 91 -6.85 14.73 -3.02
C ILE A 91 -6.80 14.59 -1.50
N GLU A 92 -6.95 13.37 -0.99
CA GLU A 92 -6.64 13.05 0.39
C GLU A 92 -5.15 12.73 0.49
N VAL A 93 -4.50 13.33 1.47
CA VAL A 93 -3.06 13.20 1.69
C VAL A 93 -2.82 12.68 3.09
N PHE A 94 -2.11 11.59 3.20
CA PHE A 94 -1.73 10.98 4.47
C PHE A 94 -0.21 10.89 4.55
N ILE A 95 0.34 11.18 5.73
CA ILE A 95 1.72 10.83 6.06
C ILE A 95 1.64 9.73 7.13
N VAL A 96 2.22 8.60 6.85
CA VAL A 96 2.24 7.45 7.74
C VAL A 96 3.67 7.06 8.11
N ASP A 97 3.86 6.62 9.35
CA ASP A 97 5.13 6.13 9.85
C ASP A 97 5.35 4.65 9.52
N LEU A 98 6.47 4.09 9.97
CA LEU A 98 6.79 2.67 9.78
C LEU A 98 5.83 1.73 10.52
N TYR A 99 5.09 2.22 11.52
CA TYR A 99 4.06 1.45 12.24
C TYR A 99 2.67 1.62 11.62
N LYS A 100 2.60 2.24 10.43
CA LYS A 100 1.35 2.55 9.72
C LYS A 100 0.40 3.45 10.50
N GLN A 101 0.94 4.21 11.46
CA GLN A 101 0.17 5.22 12.17
C GLN A 101 0.07 6.47 11.31
N ASN A 102 -1.12 7.04 11.26
CA ASN A 102 -1.34 8.28 10.54
C ASN A 102 -0.79 9.46 11.34
N ILE A 103 0.27 10.09 10.82
CA ILE A 103 0.94 11.25 11.44
C ILE A 103 0.28 12.56 11.01
N SER A 104 -0.21 12.62 9.78
CA SER A 104 -0.84 13.80 9.21
C SER A 104 -1.88 13.41 8.19
N TYR A 105 -2.99 14.13 8.18
CA TYR A 105 -4.06 14.01 7.20
C TYR A 105 -4.47 15.40 6.72
N ASP A 106 -4.57 15.54 5.39
CA ASP A 106 -5.13 16.72 4.74
C ASP A 106 -6.09 16.29 3.64
N LYS A 107 -7.12 17.09 3.41
CA LYS A 107 -8.00 16.99 2.25
C LYS A 107 -7.92 18.27 1.45
N ILE A 108 -7.48 18.17 0.21
CA ILE A 108 -7.27 19.30 -0.70
C ILE A 108 -8.37 19.25 -1.76
N GLU A 109 -9.31 20.18 -1.70
CA GLU A 109 -10.34 20.34 -2.72
C GLU A 109 -9.73 20.89 -4.01
N GLU A 110 -9.93 20.20 -5.14
CA GLU A 110 -9.34 20.57 -6.42
C GLU A 110 -10.23 20.06 -7.57
N LYS A 111 -10.83 21.01 -8.31
CA LYS A 111 -11.80 20.68 -9.36
C LYS A 111 -11.20 20.24 -10.70
N ALA A 112 -9.93 20.49 -10.93
CA ALA A 112 -9.25 20.15 -12.18
C ALA A 112 -7.91 19.50 -11.86
N ILE A 113 -7.98 18.24 -11.42
CA ILE A 113 -6.81 17.47 -11.04
C ILE A 113 -6.00 17.13 -12.30
N SER A 114 -4.68 17.34 -12.22
CA SER A 114 -3.70 17.01 -13.24
C SER A 114 -2.42 16.47 -12.63
N ALA A 115 -1.54 15.87 -13.42
CA ALA A 115 -0.23 15.40 -12.96
C ALA A 115 0.56 16.55 -12.31
N GLU A 116 0.57 17.75 -12.91
CA GLU A 116 1.24 18.91 -12.34
C GLU A 116 0.74 19.28 -10.93
N LYS A 117 -0.57 19.25 -10.72
CA LYS A 117 -1.17 19.53 -9.40
C LYS A 117 -0.81 18.48 -8.38
N ILE A 118 -0.82 17.19 -8.75
CA ILE A 118 -0.37 16.10 -7.88
C ILE A 118 1.10 16.30 -7.50
N LEU A 119 1.97 16.61 -8.46
CA LEU A 119 3.39 16.89 -8.21
C LEU A 119 3.57 18.09 -7.26
N LYS A 120 2.77 19.14 -7.41
CA LYS A 120 2.80 20.31 -6.52
C LYS A 120 2.38 19.95 -5.09
N VAL A 121 1.34 19.14 -4.92
CA VAL A 121 0.93 18.64 -3.61
C VAL A 121 2.06 17.84 -2.96
N ILE A 122 2.67 16.90 -3.69
CA ILE A 122 3.82 16.13 -3.21
C ILE A 122 4.95 17.06 -2.77
N GLU A 123 5.34 18.03 -3.59
CA GLU A 123 6.40 18.98 -3.30
C GLU A 123 6.20 19.71 -1.97
N THR A 124 4.98 20.16 -1.68
CA THR A 124 4.67 20.83 -0.40
C THR A 124 4.80 19.91 0.82
N LYS A 125 4.63 18.60 0.64
CA LYS A 125 4.63 17.63 1.75
C LYS A 125 6.00 17.03 2.04
N ILE A 126 6.89 16.94 1.04
CA ILE A 126 8.23 16.36 1.24
C ILE A 126 9.20 17.31 1.92
N LEU A 127 8.98 18.64 1.86
CA LEU A 127 9.93 19.66 2.32
C LEU A 127 10.32 19.54 3.80
N ASN A 128 9.41 19.09 4.65
CA ASN A 128 9.60 19.07 6.11
C ASN A 128 9.52 17.65 6.72
N ASN A 129 9.51 16.60 5.88
CA ASN A 129 9.26 15.25 6.35
C ASN A 129 10.33 14.26 5.85
N LYS A 130 10.59 13.24 6.63
CA LYS A 130 11.49 12.11 6.28
C LYS A 130 10.81 11.14 5.29
N ILE A 131 10.22 11.66 4.22
CA ILE A 131 9.51 10.83 3.22
C ILE A 131 10.52 9.97 2.46
N LYS A 132 10.31 8.65 2.48
CA LYS A 132 11.15 7.66 1.80
C LYS A 132 10.38 6.86 0.74
N SER A 133 9.06 6.94 0.75
CA SER A 133 8.21 6.33 -0.27
C SER A 133 6.97 7.18 -0.53
N ILE A 134 6.46 7.10 -1.75
CA ILE A 134 5.24 7.77 -2.17
C ILE A 134 4.30 6.72 -2.76
N VAL A 135 3.04 6.74 -2.35
CA VAL A 135 1.97 5.90 -2.90
C VAL A 135 0.87 6.80 -3.41
N VAL A 136 0.47 6.63 -4.65
CA VAL A 136 -0.64 7.38 -5.25
C VAL A 136 -1.72 6.43 -5.71
N GLY A 137 -2.88 6.51 -5.08
CA GLY A 137 -4.08 5.81 -5.47
C GLY A 137 -4.92 6.65 -6.40
N ILE A 138 -5.34 6.08 -7.55
CA ILE A 138 -6.15 6.74 -8.57
C ILE A 138 -7.32 5.84 -8.93
N PRO A 139 -8.55 6.37 -9.12
CA PRO A 139 -9.66 5.58 -9.62
C PRO A 139 -9.44 5.25 -11.11
N GLY A 140 -9.66 4.00 -11.50
CA GLY A 140 -9.48 3.55 -12.88
C GLY A 140 -8.38 2.50 -13.02
N PHE A 141 -7.93 2.22 -14.23
CA PHE A 141 -6.91 1.19 -14.45
C PHE A 141 -5.53 1.78 -14.71
N ILE A 142 -4.55 1.19 -14.06
CA ILE A 142 -3.14 1.60 -14.10
C ILE A 142 -2.29 0.36 -14.36
N HIS A 143 -1.30 0.50 -15.25
CA HIS A 143 -0.35 -0.54 -15.56
C HIS A 143 1.07 0.03 -15.60
N ASP A 144 1.97 -0.50 -14.80
CA ASP A 144 3.37 -0.04 -14.67
C ASP A 144 3.51 1.48 -14.46
N GLY A 145 2.59 2.06 -13.68
CA GLY A 145 2.57 3.49 -13.38
C GLY A 145 2.00 4.37 -14.50
N ILE A 146 1.62 3.77 -15.64
CA ILE A 146 0.91 4.46 -16.72
C ILE A 146 -0.59 4.38 -16.44
N ILE A 147 -1.22 5.52 -16.41
CA ILE A 147 -2.67 5.64 -16.19
C ILE A 147 -3.36 5.43 -17.54
N GLY A 148 -3.92 4.25 -17.77
CA GLY A 148 -4.67 3.96 -18.99
C GLY A 148 -5.99 4.71 -19.03
N MET A 149 -6.72 4.73 -17.91
CA MET A 149 -7.94 5.52 -17.72
C MET A 149 -8.07 5.89 -16.24
N ALA A 150 -8.20 7.17 -15.96
CA ALA A 150 -8.59 7.68 -14.66
C ALA A 150 -10.06 8.08 -14.67
N ASP A 151 -10.87 7.41 -13.85
CA ASP A 151 -12.32 7.62 -13.85
C ASP A 151 -12.72 9.03 -13.39
N GLY A 152 -13.17 9.85 -14.35
CA GLY A 152 -13.55 11.25 -14.12
C GLY A 152 -12.38 12.20 -13.90
N ILE A 153 -11.15 11.80 -14.27
CA ILE A 153 -9.94 12.65 -14.22
C ILE A 153 -9.16 12.44 -15.53
N GLU A 154 -9.80 12.70 -16.65
CA GLU A 154 -9.28 12.40 -18.00
C GLU A 154 -7.94 13.07 -18.29
N ALA A 155 -7.62 14.18 -17.58
CA ALA A 155 -6.32 14.86 -17.70
C ALA A 155 -5.12 13.99 -17.25
N LEU A 156 -5.36 12.89 -16.56
CA LEU A 156 -4.34 11.93 -16.15
C LEU A 156 -4.15 10.78 -17.15
N ASN A 157 -5.06 10.62 -18.12
CA ASN A 157 -4.98 9.51 -19.07
C ASN A 157 -3.69 9.58 -19.90
N GLY A 158 -2.99 8.46 -19.99
CA GLY A 158 -1.72 8.33 -20.69
C GLY A 158 -0.49 8.83 -19.91
N CYS A 159 -0.66 9.49 -18.75
CA CYS A 159 0.47 9.94 -17.94
C CYS A 159 1.19 8.75 -17.30
N ASN A 160 2.52 8.81 -17.25
CA ASN A 160 3.33 7.92 -16.42
C ASN A 160 3.71 8.64 -15.13
N LEU A 161 2.73 8.76 -14.23
CA LEU A 161 2.89 9.53 -12.99
C LEU A 161 3.97 8.95 -12.08
N LYS A 162 4.17 7.62 -12.09
CA LYS A 162 5.24 6.97 -11.33
C LYS A 162 6.62 7.48 -11.74
N THR A 163 6.86 7.50 -13.05
CA THR A 163 8.13 7.99 -13.61
C THR A 163 8.32 9.49 -13.36
N GLU A 164 7.27 10.28 -13.53
CA GLU A 164 7.34 11.74 -13.32
C GLU A 164 7.66 12.10 -11.88
N ILE A 165 7.03 11.43 -10.91
CA ILE A 165 7.30 11.62 -9.48
C ILE A 165 8.74 11.21 -9.16
N PHE A 166 9.17 10.03 -9.62
CA PHE A 166 10.53 9.54 -9.36
C PHE A 166 11.60 10.46 -9.95
N GLN A 167 11.42 10.92 -11.20
CA GLN A 167 12.34 11.84 -11.83
C GLN A 167 12.45 13.18 -11.12
N LYS A 168 11.32 13.70 -10.61
CA LYS A 168 11.32 15.00 -9.92
C LYS A 168 11.88 14.94 -8.51
N PHE A 169 11.55 13.88 -7.75
CA PHE A 169 11.83 13.85 -6.30
C PHE A 169 12.86 12.80 -5.89
N ASN A 170 13.23 11.88 -6.79
CA ASN A 170 14.12 10.74 -6.52
C ASN A 170 13.67 9.93 -5.28
N ILE A 171 12.35 9.72 -5.16
CA ILE A 171 11.72 8.93 -4.08
C ILE A 171 11.00 7.76 -4.73
N GLU A 172 11.19 6.56 -4.15
CA GLU A 172 10.48 5.34 -4.58
C GLU A 172 8.97 5.57 -4.56
N THR A 173 8.33 5.30 -5.69
CA THR A 173 6.93 5.64 -5.91
C THR A 173 6.15 4.45 -6.43
N GLU A 174 4.96 4.24 -5.90
CA GLU A 174 3.97 3.33 -6.44
C GLU A 174 2.72 4.10 -6.84
N VAL A 175 2.19 3.82 -8.04
CA VAL A 175 0.94 4.39 -8.55
C VAL A 175 0.03 3.22 -8.93
N ALA A 176 -1.11 3.11 -8.29
CA ALA A 176 -2.02 1.99 -8.47
C ALA A 176 -3.49 2.41 -8.34
N ASN A 177 -4.38 1.51 -8.76
CA ASN A 177 -5.80 1.67 -8.53
C ASN A 177 -6.11 1.72 -7.03
N ASN A 178 -7.03 2.59 -6.61
CA ASN A 178 -7.45 2.76 -5.23
C ASN A 178 -7.86 1.43 -4.56
N MET A 179 -8.55 0.54 -5.29
CA MET A 179 -8.98 -0.75 -4.77
C MET A 179 -7.80 -1.71 -4.57
N ASN A 180 -6.79 -1.67 -5.44
CA ASN A 180 -5.59 -2.50 -5.30
C ASN A 180 -4.76 -2.08 -4.09
N ILE A 181 -4.69 -0.77 -3.81
CA ILE A 181 -4.05 -0.27 -2.58
C ILE A 181 -4.83 -0.72 -1.35
N LEU A 182 -6.16 -0.58 -1.38
CA LEU A 182 -7.03 -0.98 -0.27
C LEU A 182 -6.85 -2.47 0.07
N VAL A 183 -6.93 -3.36 -0.92
CA VAL A 183 -6.81 -4.81 -0.68
C VAL A 183 -5.42 -5.20 -0.22
N SER A 184 -4.38 -4.50 -0.66
CA SER A 184 -3.00 -4.74 -0.22
C SER A 184 -2.80 -4.54 1.29
N GLY A 185 -3.65 -3.76 1.93
CA GLY A 185 -3.67 -3.58 3.39
C GLY A 185 -4.05 -4.85 4.17
N PHE A 186 -4.75 -5.78 3.53
CA PHE A 186 -5.21 -7.04 4.16
C PHE A 186 -4.29 -8.25 3.90
N GLN A 187 -3.20 -8.07 3.19
CA GLN A 187 -2.40 -9.12 2.55
C GLN A 187 -1.86 -10.23 3.48
N LYS A 188 -1.72 -9.99 4.78
CA LYS A 188 -0.99 -10.93 5.66
C LYS A 188 -1.87 -11.92 6.43
N GLU A 189 -3.16 -11.69 6.55
CA GLU A 189 -3.96 -12.38 7.57
C GLU A 189 -5.05 -13.31 7.02
N LEU A 190 -5.44 -13.23 5.77
CA LEU A 190 -6.72 -13.77 5.33
C LEU A 190 -6.69 -14.76 4.16
N GLY A 191 -5.53 -15.10 3.59
CA GLY A 191 -5.46 -15.97 2.40
C GLY A 191 -5.92 -15.24 1.13
N ASP A 192 -6.67 -15.90 0.27
CA ASP A 192 -7.25 -15.30 -0.93
C ASP A 192 -8.45 -14.45 -0.56
N ILE A 193 -8.43 -13.17 -0.97
CA ILE A 193 -9.40 -12.15 -0.57
C ILE A 193 -10.02 -11.51 -1.81
N SER A 194 -11.31 -11.22 -1.73
CA SER A 194 -12.00 -10.31 -2.64
C SER A 194 -12.51 -9.10 -1.87
N CYS A 195 -12.14 -7.92 -2.30
CA CYS A 195 -12.64 -6.65 -1.77
C CYS A 195 -13.56 -6.00 -2.80
N ILE A 196 -14.75 -5.58 -2.38
CA ILE A 196 -15.74 -4.91 -3.23
C ILE A 196 -16.08 -3.58 -2.60
N HIS A 197 -16.06 -2.54 -3.38
CA HIS A 197 -16.56 -1.22 -3.03
C HIS A 197 -17.71 -0.85 -3.93
N ILE A 198 -18.82 -0.40 -3.34
CA ILE A 198 -19.99 0.08 -4.08
C ILE A 198 -20.11 1.58 -3.84
N GLY A 199 -19.77 2.36 -4.84
CA GLY A 199 -19.73 3.82 -4.79
C GLY A 199 -20.72 4.49 -5.75
N LYS A 200 -20.75 5.81 -5.71
CA LYS A 200 -21.61 6.63 -6.59
C LYS A 200 -21.28 6.47 -8.08
N ASN A 201 -20.05 6.08 -8.40
CA ASN A 201 -19.56 5.92 -9.77
C ASN A 201 -19.61 4.48 -10.27
N GLY A 202 -20.17 3.58 -9.49
CA GLY A 202 -20.24 2.15 -9.76
C GLY A 202 -19.42 1.31 -8.79
N PRO A 203 -19.53 -0.01 -8.90
CA PRO A 203 -18.75 -0.92 -8.10
C PRO A 203 -17.34 -1.07 -8.67
N GLY A 204 -16.37 -1.16 -7.77
CA GLY A 204 -15.01 -1.60 -8.04
C GLY A 204 -14.68 -2.82 -7.20
N SER A 205 -13.77 -3.65 -7.66
CA SER A 205 -13.27 -4.77 -6.88
C SER A 205 -11.75 -4.91 -6.99
N SER A 206 -11.17 -5.64 -6.05
CA SER A 206 -9.77 -6.02 -6.10
C SER A 206 -9.57 -7.33 -5.37
N TYR A 207 -8.50 -8.05 -5.72
CA TYR A 207 -8.30 -9.42 -5.31
C TYR A 207 -6.88 -9.66 -4.83
N ILE A 208 -6.73 -10.51 -3.82
CA ILE A 208 -5.47 -11.16 -3.47
C ILE A 208 -5.64 -12.63 -3.81
N VAL A 209 -4.73 -13.18 -4.60
CA VAL A 209 -4.68 -14.61 -4.94
C VAL A 209 -3.26 -15.10 -4.69
N ASN A 210 -3.13 -16.20 -3.95
CA ASN A 210 -1.83 -16.72 -3.52
C ASN A 210 -0.96 -15.65 -2.82
N GLY A 211 -1.57 -14.81 -1.98
CA GLY A 211 -0.90 -13.78 -1.20
C GLY A 211 -0.41 -12.56 -2.02
N LYS A 212 -0.86 -12.40 -3.27
CA LYS A 212 -0.46 -11.28 -4.13
C LYS A 212 -1.68 -10.56 -4.70
N PRO A 213 -1.66 -9.22 -4.76
CA PRO A 213 -2.68 -8.48 -5.50
C PRO A 213 -2.69 -8.86 -6.97
N VAL A 214 -3.87 -9.01 -7.54
CA VAL A 214 -4.08 -9.32 -8.94
C VAL A 214 -4.42 -8.04 -9.69
N SER A 215 -3.60 -7.67 -10.68
CA SER A 215 -3.84 -6.48 -11.51
C SER A 215 -4.21 -6.82 -12.96
N GLY A 216 -4.05 -8.10 -13.35
CA GLY A 216 -4.20 -8.51 -14.74
C GLY A 216 -3.09 -7.98 -15.65
N ALA A 217 -3.12 -8.38 -16.91
CA ALA A 217 -2.07 -8.03 -17.88
C ALA A 217 -2.01 -6.53 -18.21
N PHE A 218 -3.12 -5.81 -18.07
CA PHE A 218 -3.25 -4.40 -18.42
C PHE A 218 -3.81 -3.53 -17.30
N GLY A 219 -3.87 -4.05 -16.07
CA GLY A 219 -4.40 -3.31 -14.93
C GLY A 219 -5.93 -3.17 -14.88
N PHE A 220 -6.67 -3.85 -15.76
CA PHE A 220 -8.14 -3.77 -15.86
C PHE A 220 -8.86 -4.74 -14.89
N GLN A 221 -8.09 -5.52 -14.15
CA GLN A 221 -8.63 -6.46 -13.18
C GLN A 221 -9.43 -5.74 -12.09
N GLY A 222 -10.64 -6.20 -11.84
CA GLY A 222 -11.49 -5.66 -10.78
C GLY A 222 -12.45 -4.56 -11.23
N GLU A 223 -12.42 -4.15 -12.49
CA GLU A 223 -13.34 -3.16 -13.08
C GLU A 223 -14.74 -3.77 -13.34
N VAL A 224 -15.30 -4.36 -12.30
CA VAL A 224 -16.59 -5.08 -12.34
C VAL A 224 -17.79 -4.18 -12.68
N GLY A 225 -17.61 -2.88 -12.53
CA GLY A 225 -18.62 -1.89 -12.94
C GLY A 225 -18.97 -1.93 -14.43
N PHE A 226 -18.02 -2.38 -15.26
CA PHE A 226 -18.25 -2.51 -16.71
C PHE A 226 -18.97 -3.82 -17.11
N ASN A 227 -19.19 -4.74 -16.18
CA ASN A 227 -19.97 -5.93 -16.44
C ASN A 227 -21.46 -5.56 -16.58
N PHE A 228 -22.19 -6.32 -17.39
CA PHE A 228 -23.63 -6.13 -17.55
C PHE A 228 -24.39 -6.57 -16.30
N TYR A 229 -25.27 -5.69 -15.82
CA TYR A 229 -26.25 -6.01 -14.80
C TYR A 229 -27.48 -6.69 -15.42
N ASP A 230 -27.98 -6.14 -16.52
CA ASP A 230 -29.08 -6.64 -17.30
C ASP A 230 -28.76 -6.60 -18.82
N GLU A 231 -29.69 -6.86 -19.69
CA GLU A 231 -29.51 -6.88 -21.15
C GLU A 231 -29.12 -5.53 -21.75
N HIS A 232 -29.25 -4.43 -21.01
CA HIS A 232 -29.12 -3.07 -21.52
C HIS A 232 -28.13 -2.21 -20.72
N ARG A 233 -27.90 -2.53 -19.46
CA ARG A 233 -27.13 -1.66 -18.54
C ARG A 233 -26.01 -2.41 -17.84
N THR A 234 -24.92 -1.73 -17.68
CA THR A 234 -23.81 -2.16 -16.82
C THR A 234 -24.10 -1.80 -15.35
N PHE A 235 -23.36 -2.42 -14.44
CA PHE A 235 -23.43 -2.04 -13.02
C PHE A 235 -23.06 -0.57 -12.80
N ARG A 236 -22.13 -0.03 -13.60
CA ARG A 236 -21.73 1.37 -13.53
C ARG A 236 -22.84 2.31 -13.98
N GLU A 237 -23.51 2.03 -15.08
CA GLU A 237 -24.60 2.87 -15.58
C GLU A 237 -25.72 2.97 -14.55
N ILE A 238 -26.10 1.87 -13.90
CA ILE A 238 -27.07 1.87 -12.80
C ILE A 238 -26.62 2.78 -11.65
N ALA A 239 -25.35 2.73 -11.29
CA ALA A 239 -24.81 3.59 -10.23
C ALA A 239 -24.85 5.08 -10.61
N LEU A 240 -24.52 5.42 -11.86
CA LEU A 240 -24.57 6.79 -12.37
C LEU A 240 -26.01 7.33 -12.43
N GLU A 241 -27.00 6.45 -12.60
CA GLU A 241 -28.43 6.76 -12.47
C GLU A 241 -28.90 6.90 -11.02
N GLY A 242 -27.99 6.73 -10.05
CA GLY A 242 -28.28 6.86 -8.61
C GLY A 242 -29.03 5.68 -8.01
N TYR A 243 -28.89 4.49 -8.58
CA TYR A 243 -29.54 3.23 -8.13
C TYR A 243 -31.08 3.31 -8.09
N GLN A 244 -31.68 4.16 -8.92
CA GLN A 244 -33.14 4.34 -8.94
C GLN A 244 -33.81 3.08 -9.42
N ASN A 245 -34.88 2.67 -8.71
CA ASN A 245 -35.70 1.49 -9.02
C ASN A 245 -34.92 0.16 -9.11
N ILE A 246 -33.82 0.05 -8.37
CA ILE A 246 -32.99 -1.16 -8.28
C ILE A 246 -33.16 -1.81 -6.92
N ASP A 247 -33.37 -3.11 -6.91
CA ASP A 247 -33.23 -3.90 -5.70
C ASP A 247 -31.73 -4.06 -5.38
N MET A 248 -31.29 -3.41 -4.33
CA MET A 248 -29.88 -3.44 -3.91
C MET A 248 -29.45 -4.85 -3.48
N ILE A 249 -30.34 -5.68 -2.98
CA ILE A 249 -29.98 -7.08 -2.62
C ILE A 249 -29.70 -7.87 -3.89
N GLU A 250 -30.54 -7.72 -4.91
CA GLU A 250 -30.32 -8.36 -6.21
C GLU A 250 -29.05 -7.82 -6.88
N TYR A 251 -28.83 -6.50 -6.84
CA TYR A 251 -27.63 -5.86 -7.40
C TYR A 251 -26.36 -6.42 -6.80
N ILE A 252 -26.28 -6.43 -5.47
CA ILE A 252 -25.14 -6.97 -4.74
C ILE A 252 -25.01 -8.48 -4.98
N GLY A 253 -26.09 -9.22 -4.97
CA GLY A 253 -26.10 -10.66 -5.20
C GLY A 253 -25.55 -11.03 -6.58
N ARG A 254 -25.94 -10.33 -7.64
CA ARG A 254 -25.42 -10.53 -8.99
C ARG A 254 -23.92 -10.20 -9.08
N LEU A 255 -23.48 -9.12 -8.44
CA LEU A 255 -22.07 -8.73 -8.39
C LEU A 255 -21.21 -9.77 -7.65
N LEU A 256 -21.66 -10.20 -6.48
CA LEU A 256 -20.98 -11.24 -5.69
C LEU A 256 -20.88 -12.56 -6.47
N LEU A 257 -21.96 -12.98 -7.14
CA LEU A 257 -21.98 -14.22 -7.92
C LEU A 257 -20.90 -14.20 -9.02
N GLN A 258 -20.75 -13.08 -9.74
CA GLN A 258 -19.74 -12.94 -10.78
C GLN A 258 -18.32 -13.05 -10.21
N ILE A 259 -18.07 -12.48 -9.04
CA ILE A 259 -16.75 -12.52 -8.40
C ILE A 259 -16.45 -13.91 -7.84
N ILE A 260 -17.40 -14.50 -7.12
CA ILE A 260 -17.23 -15.82 -6.50
C ILE A 260 -16.98 -16.90 -7.55
N THR A 261 -17.70 -16.86 -8.68
CA THR A 261 -17.53 -17.85 -9.74
C THR A 261 -16.19 -17.77 -10.46
N VAL A 262 -15.51 -16.64 -10.44
CA VAL A 262 -14.23 -16.43 -11.13
C VAL A 262 -13.05 -16.56 -10.16
N ILE A 263 -13.14 -15.92 -9.01
CA ILE A 263 -12.00 -15.83 -8.06
C ILE A 263 -12.09 -16.91 -6.98
N ASN A 264 -13.31 -17.32 -6.59
CA ASN A 264 -13.57 -18.26 -5.50
C ASN A 264 -12.77 -17.90 -4.22
N PRO A 265 -12.90 -16.69 -3.71
CA PRO A 265 -12.09 -16.21 -2.58
C PRO A 265 -12.43 -16.97 -1.30
N TYR A 266 -11.47 -17.06 -0.39
CA TYR A 266 -11.70 -17.61 0.95
C TYR A 266 -12.54 -16.65 1.82
N LYS A 267 -12.37 -15.34 1.62
CA LYS A 267 -13.13 -14.25 2.26
C LYS A 267 -13.41 -13.14 1.27
#